data_4287e3c057692f8f2a2127cc498e6f47
#
_entry.id   4287e3c057692f8f2a2127cc498e6f47
#
_cell.length_a   1.000
_cell.length_b   1.000
_cell.length_c   1.000
_cell.angle_alpha   90.00
_cell.angle_beta   90.00
_cell.angle_gamma   90.00
#
_symmetry.space_group_name_H-M   'P 1'
#
loop_
_entity.id
_entity.type
_entity.pdbx_description
1 polymer ?
#
loop_
_entity_poly.entity_id
_entity_poly.type
_entity_poly.pdbx_seq_one_letter_code
_entity_poly.pdbx_strand_id
1 'polypeptide(L)'
;MASSLTTVPTATAAAGGRRDQREGAEVITGAEACFAHSKEMLRALGFPGGVMPLRGLEECGWVRETGFVWMRQKAPYEHYFRGTGTRVRYDAEVTAYVEDGRMKRMTGVRSKQVMLWVPIVEMSLDGEKRDRIYFKSNVGIGRSFPAAAFADEEEEEKKEGKPADGEEKKEDAATSK
;
A
#
# COMPACT_ATOMS: atom_id res chain seq x y z
N MET A 1 18.25 24.06 -30.24
CA MET A 1 17.89 23.88 -28.83
C MET A 1 18.44 22.53 -28.38
N ALA A 2 19.61 22.51 -27.80
CA ALA A 2 20.28 21.28 -27.41
C ALA A 2 19.91 20.93 -25.96
N SER A 3 19.26 19.79 -25.77
CA SER A 3 19.04 19.21 -24.45
C SER A 3 20.28 18.48 -24.01
N SER A 4 20.93 19.00 -22.99
CA SER A 4 22.13 18.40 -22.41
C SER A 4 21.73 17.21 -21.51
N LEU A 5 22.02 16.01 -21.99
CA LEU A 5 22.08 14.80 -21.17
C LEU A 5 23.36 14.85 -20.34
N THR A 6 23.23 15.12 -19.06
CA THR A 6 24.37 15.04 -18.14
C THR A 6 24.53 13.60 -17.67
N THR A 7 25.49 12.92 -18.26
CA THR A 7 25.97 11.62 -17.79
C THR A 7 26.88 11.87 -16.60
N VAL A 8 26.50 11.40 -15.44
CA VAL A 8 27.37 11.45 -14.24
C VAL A 8 28.32 10.26 -14.28
N PRO A 9 29.65 10.48 -14.17
CA PRO A 9 30.62 9.39 -14.24
C PRO A 9 30.60 8.55 -12.96
N THR A 10 30.64 7.27 -13.17
CA THR A 10 30.83 6.20 -12.20
C THR A 10 32.10 6.40 -11.37
N ALA A 11 31.96 6.53 -10.07
CA ALA A 11 33.09 6.39 -9.15
C ALA A 11 33.29 4.89 -8.85
N THR A 12 34.36 4.36 -9.33
CA THR A 12 34.86 3.02 -9.04
C THR A 12 35.36 2.98 -7.59
N ALA A 13 34.73 2.17 -6.75
CA ALA A 13 35.33 1.71 -5.52
C ALA A 13 35.16 0.21 -5.41
N ALA A 14 36.27 -0.48 -5.53
CA ALA A 14 36.39 -1.90 -5.32
C ALA A 14 36.27 -2.22 -3.84
N ALA A 15 35.29 -3.05 -3.47
CA ALA A 15 35.39 -4.07 -2.41
C ALA A 15 34.06 -4.82 -2.30
N GLY A 16 34.05 -6.13 -2.50
CA GLY A 16 33.08 -7.11 -1.99
C GLY A 16 31.62 -6.84 -2.31
N GLY A 17 31.19 -7.07 -3.53
CA GLY A 17 29.92 -6.81 -4.14
C GLY A 17 28.64 -7.19 -3.40
N ARG A 18 28.09 -6.30 -2.60
CA ARG A 18 26.64 -6.17 -2.53
C ARG A 18 26.23 -5.28 -3.71
N ARG A 19 25.60 -5.86 -4.73
CA ARG A 19 24.88 -5.05 -5.71
C ARG A 19 23.96 -4.13 -4.94
N ASP A 20 23.99 -2.85 -5.29
CA ASP A 20 23.05 -1.90 -4.73
C ASP A 20 21.66 -2.37 -5.10
N GLN A 21 20.80 -2.60 -4.09
CA GLN A 21 19.43 -3.05 -4.29
C GLN A 21 18.61 -2.10 -5.18
N ARG A 22 19.07 -0.87 -5.34
CA ARG A 22 18.42 0.20 -6.10
C ARG A 22 18.98 0.38 -7.52
N GLU A 23 19.96 -0.41 -7.89
CA GLU A 23 20.52 -0.35 -9.24
C GLU A 23 19.46 -0.65 -10.30
N GLY A 24 19.36 0.21 -11.32
CA GLY A 24 18.38 0.09 -12.39
C GLY A 24 16.97 0.51 -12.02
N ALA A 25 16.76 1.18 -10.90
CA ALA A 25 15.45 1.60 -10.46
C ALA A 25 14.84 2.73 -11.31
N GLU A 26 13.55 2.64 -11.50
CA GLU A 26 12.71 3.80 -11.85
C GLU A 26 12.44 4.58 -10.57
N VAL A 27 12.85 5.85 -10.53
CA VAL A 27 12.70 6.71 -9.34
C VAL A 27 11.74 7.85 -9.65
N ILE A 28 10.78 8.04 -8.77
CA ILE A 28 9.78 9.11 -8.83
C ILE A 28 9.93 9.98 -7.60
N THR A 29 9.93 11.29 -7.79
CA THR A 29 10.01 12.28 -6.73
C THR A 29 8.81 13.20 -6.74
N GLY A 30 8.48 13.75 -5.59
CA GLY A 30 7.32 14.62 -5.40
C GLY A 30 6.10 13.90 -4.83
N ALA A 31 5.40 14.58 -3.92
CA ALA A 31 4.32 13.97 -3.14
C ALA A 31 3.18 13.43 -4.00
N GLU A 32 2.70 14.21 -4.93
CA GLU A 32 1.56 13.84 -5.78
C GLU A 32 1.92 12.70 -6.74
N ALA A 33 3.07 12.79 -7.41
CA ALA A 33 3.52 11.76 -8.33
C ALA A 33 3.82 10.43 -7.63
N CYS A 34 4.46 10.47 -6.45
CA CYS A 34 4.71 9.28 -5.64
C CYS A 34 3.41 8.64 -5.15
N PHE A 35 2.45 9.45 -4.72
CA PHE A 35 1.16 8.96 -4.26
C PHE A 35 0.38 8.24 -5.38
N ALA A 36 0.28 8.86 -6.55
CA ALA A 36 -0.37 8.27 -7.71
C ALA A 36 0.31 6.97 -8.15
N HIS A 37 1.63 6.98 -8.21
CA HIS A 37 2.43 5.81 -8.60
C HIS A 37 2.30 4.64 -7.61
N SER A 38 2.33 4.92 -6.31
CA SER A 38 2.17 3.88 -5.29
C SER A 38 0.79 3.25 -5.31
N LYS A 39 -0.27 4.03 -5.52
CA LYS A 39 -1.63 3.48 -5.70
C LYS A 39 -1.75 2.62 -6.95
N GLU A 40 -1.19 3.08 -8.07
CA GLU A 40 -1.18 2.31 -9.30
C GLU A 40 -0.43 0.99 -9.15
N MET A 41 0.73 1.01 -8.51
CA MET A 41 1.49 -0.20 -8.19
C MET A 41 0.68 -1.17 -7.33
N LEU A 42 0.07 -0.71 -6.24
CA LEU A 42 -0.76 -1.55 -5.38
C LEU A 42 -1.90 -2.21 -6.15
N ARG A 43 -2.60 -1.46 -6.99
CA ARG A 43 -3.67 -1.98 -7.84
C ARG A 43 -3.17 -3.01 -8.85
N ALA A 44 -2.03 -2.75 -9.48
CA ALA A 44 -1.40 -3.69 -10.42
C ALA A 44 -1.01 -5.02 -9.75
N LEU A 45 -0.66 -4.99 -8.46
CA LEU A 45 -0.38 -6.18 -7.65
C LEU A 45 -1.65 -6.85 -7.11
N GLY A 46 -2.82 -6.23 -7.28
CA GLY A 46 -4.11 -6.72 -6.81
C GLY A 46 -4.49 -6.29 -5.39
N PHE A 47 -3.74 -5.38 -4.78
CA PHE A 47 -4.05 -4.84 -3.45
C PHE A 47 -4.98 -3.63 -3.52
N PRO A 48 -5.83 -3.41 -2.49
CA PRO A 48 -6.56 -2.15 -2.36
C PRO A 48 -5.60 -0.98 -2.13
N GLY A 49 -5.94 0.20 -2.66
CA GLY A 49 -5.09 1.38 -2.59
C GLY A 49 -4.85 1.92 -1.18
N GLY A 50 -5.74 1.63 -0.24
CA GLY A 50 -5.64 2.07 1.16
C GLY A 50 -4.81 1.16 2.08
N VAL A 51 -4.24 0.07 1.57
CA VAL A 51 -3.44 -0.86 2.39
C VAL A 51 -2.10 -0.28 2.85
N MET A 52 -1.59 0.70 2.12
CA MET A 52 -0.35 1.43 2.44
C MET A 52 -0.61 2.94 2.49
N PRO A 53 -1.23 3.45 3.57
CA PRO A 53 -1.67 4.84 3.67
C PRO A 53 -0.51 5.78 4.04
N LEU A 54 0.55 5.81 3.25
CA LEU A 54 1.71 6.67 3.47
C LEU A 54 1.36 8.14 3.21
N ARG A 55 1.97 9.05 3.97
CA ARG A 55 1.72 10.49 3.89
C ARG A 55 3.00 11.28 3.72
N GLY A 56 2.92 12.34 2.91
CA GLY A 56 4.08 13.19 2.66
C GLY A 56 5.21 12.45 1.95
N LEU A 57 4.87 11.65 0.97
CA LEU A 57 5.86 10.92 0.17
C LEU A 57 6.80 11.90 -0.53
N GLU A 58 8.09 11.64 -0.47
CA GLU A 58 9.13 12.44 -1.11
C GLU A 58 9.71 11.72 -2.33
N GLU A 59 9.88 10.42 -2.21
CA GLU A 59 10.51 9.59 -3.23
C GLU A 59 9.95 8.17 -3.17
N CYS A 60 9.75 7.58 -4.32
CA CYS A 60 9.53 6.15 -4.45
C CYS A 60 10.34 5.60 -5.63
N GLY A 61 10.69 4.33 -5.55
CA GLY A 61 11.44 3.66 -6.59
C GLY A 61 11.01 2.22 -6.77
N TRP A 62 11.25 1.72 -7.97
CA TRP A 62 10.96 0.34 -8.34
C TRP A 62 12.05 -0.20 -9.26
N VAL A 63 12.67 -1.29 -8.83
CA VAL A 63 13.57 -2.09 -9.65
C VAL A 63 12.77 -3.22 -10.28
N ARG A 64 12.36 -3.06 -11.54
CA ARG A 64 11.49 -4.03 -12.24
C ARG A 64 12.08 -5.42 -12.30
N GLU A 65 13.37 -5.53 -12.47
CA GLU A 65 14.09 -6.82 -12.59
C GLU A 65 14.01 -7.67 -11.33
N THR A 66 14.14 -7.04 -10.16
CA THR A 66 14.18 -7.74 -8.85
C THR A 66 12.87 -7.68 -8.09
N GLY A 67 11.99 -6.74 -8.45
CA GLY A 67 10.79 -6.43 -7.69
C GLY A 67 11.04 -5.55 -6.46
N PHE A 68 12.28 -5.07 -6.26
CA PHE A 68 12.57 -4.22 -5.12
C PHE A 68 11.90 -2.85 -5.25
N VAL A 69 11.19 -2.44 -4.20
CA VAL A 69 10.53 -1.13 -4.11
C VAL A 69 10.87 -0.45 -2.80
N TRP A 70 10.91 0.88 -2.83
CA TRP A 70 10.97 1.69 -1.62
C TRP A 70 10.07 2.91 -1.74
N MET A 71 9.60 3.37 -0.58
CA MET A 71 8.83 4.58 -0.44
C MET A 71 9.41 5.37 0.74
N ARG A 72 9.76 6.62 0.52
CA ARG A 72 10.28 7.52 1.55
C ARG A 72 9.27 8.64 1.79
N GLN A 73 8.92 8.84 3.05
CA GLN A 73 8.04 9.91 3.53
C GLN A 73 8.81 10.85 4.48
N LYS A 74 8.30 12.05 4.68
CA LYS A 74 8.96 13.09 5.51
C LYS A 74 9.18 12.65 6.95
N ALA A 75 8.24 11.90 7.51
CA ALA A 75 8.25 11.44 8.90
C ALA A 75 7.53 10.10 9.03
N PRO A 76 7.81 9.32 10.09
CA PRO A 76 7.01 8.15 10.43
C PRO A 76 5.52 8.53 10.59
N TYR A 77 4.65 7.63 10.22
CA TYR A 77 3.20 7.82 10.28
C TYR A 77 2.51 6.62 10.91
N GLU A 78 1.55 6.87 11.80
CA GLU A 78 0.69 5.85 12.39
C GLU A 78 -0.71 5.97 11.80
N HIS A 79 -1.29 4.86 11.41
CA HIS A 79 -2.64 4.75 10.91
C HIS A 79 -3.46 3.74 11.70
N TYR A 80 -4.70 4.09 11.99
CA TYR A 80 -5.66 3.18 12.59
C TYR A 80 -6.65 2.69 11.54
N PHE A 81 -6.61 1.39 11.26
CA PHE A 81 -7.54 0.74 10.35
C PHE A 81 -8.81 0.35 11.11
N ARG A 82 -9.89 1.07 10.91
CA ARG A 82 -11.17 0.83 11.58
C ARG A 82 -11.72 -0.56 11.29
N GLY A 83 -11.64 -1.01 10.05
CA GLY A 83 -12.14 -2.31 9.61
C GLY A 83 -11.45 -3.51 10.24
N THR A 84 -10.24 -3.34 10.77
CA THR A 84 -9.47 -4.40 11.42
C THR A 84 -9.25 -4.16 12.90
N GLY A 85 -9.54 -2.95 13.38
CA GLY A 85 -9.23 -2.53 14.75
C GLY A 85 -7.73 -2.49 15.05
N THR A 86 -6.90 -2.34 14.04
CA THR A 86 -5.44 -2.44 14.14
C THR A 86 -4.77 -1.12 13.88
N ARG A 87 -3.81 -0.76 14.73
CA ARG A 87 -2.92 0.39 14.52
C ARG A 87 -1.62 -0.09 13.88
N VAL A 88 -1.22 0.57 12.81
CA VAL A 88 -0.01 0.27 12.05
C VAL A 88 0.88 1.49 11.97
N ARG A 89 2.17 1.30 12.18
CA ARG A 89 3.18 2.34 12.06
C ARG A 89 4.07 2.08 10.85
N TYR A 90 4.26 3.13 10.08
CA TYR A 90 5.14 3.16 8.92
C TYR A 90 6.32 4.06 9.23
N ASP A 91 7.54 3.54 9.09
CA ASP A 91 8.76 4.31 9.26
C ASP A 91 8.92 5.33 8.12
N ALA A 92 9.90 6.24 8.24
CA ALA A 92 10.18 7.22 7.19
C ALA A 92 10.56 6.57 5.86
N GLU A 93 11.12 5.37 5.88
CA GLU A 93 11.37 4.56 4.69
C GLU A 93 10.76 3.17 4.86
N VAL A 94 9.99 2.77 3.86
CA VAL A 94 9.37 1.44 3.74
C VAL A 94 9.93 0.77 2.50
N THR A 95 10.40 -0.46 2.62
CA THR A 95 10.92 -1.26 1.51
C THR A 95 10.22 -2.61 1.42
N ALA A 96 10.18 -3.18 0.24
CA ALA A 96 9.66 -4.52 0.01
C ALA A 96 10.19 -5.10 -1.31
N TYR A 97 9.97 -6.39 -1.50
CA TYR A 97 10.03 -7.05 -2.80
C TYR A 97 8.62 -7.41 -3.22
N VAL A 98 8.21 -6.96 -4.41
CA VAL A 98 6.85 -7.13 -4.91
C VAL A 98 6.79 -8.15 -6.04
N GLU A 99 5.73 -8.90 -6.02
CA GLU A 99 5.30 -9.81 -7.09
C GLU A 99 3.77 -9.82 -7.13
N ASP A 100 3.16 -10.43 -8.13
CA ASP A 100 1.71 -10.48 -8.23
C ASP A 100 1.08 -11.03 -6.95
N GLY A 101 0.22 -10.22 -6.34
CA GLY A 101 -0.50 -10.57 -5.12
C GLY A 101 0.35 -10.70 -3.85
N ARG A 102 1.60 -10.23 -3.86
CA ARG A 102 2.49 -10.44 -2.72
C ARG A 102 3.54 -9.34 -2.56
N MET A 103 3.75 -8.95 -1.32
CA MET A 103 4.90 -8.15 -0.87
C MET A 103 5.65 -8.94 0.19
N LYS A 104 6.92 -9.17 -0.01
CA LYS A 104 7.78 -9.93 0.92
C LYS A 104 9.02 -9.15 1.31
N ARG A 105 9.69 -9.61 2.37
CA ARG A 105 10.85 -8.94 2.96
C ARG A 105 10.58 -7.46 3.25
N MET A 106 9.37 -7.17 3.73
CA MET A 106 8.97 -5.81 4.07
C MET A 106 9.79 -5.29 5.23
N THR A 107 10.16 -4.01 5.16
CA THR A 107 10.79 -3.27 6.23
C THR A 107 10.03 -1.97 6.49
N GLY A 108 10.12 -1.46 7.72
CA GLY A 108 9.53 -0.18 8.07
C GLY A 108 8.04 -0.23 8.37
N VAL A 109 7.43 -1.40 8.50
CA VAL A 109 6.01 -1.57 8.84
C VAL A 109 5.88 -2.37 10.13
N ARG A 110 5.15 -1.84 11.09
CA ARG A 110 4.88 -2.49 12.38
C ARG A 110 3.41 -2.39 12.73
N SER A 111 2.85 -3.50 13.21
CA SER A 111 1.49 -3.57 13.72
C SER A 111 1.51 -3.58 15.26
N LYS A 112 0.60 -2.83 15.87
CA LYS A 112 0.43 -2.85 17.32
C LYS A 112 -0.37 -4.08 17.75
N GLN A 113 0.25 -4.94 18.55
CA GLN A 113 -0.38 -6.12 19.11
C GLN A 113 -0.32 -6.04 20.63
N VAL A 114 -1.46 -5.81 21.26
CA VAL A 114 -1.59 -5.53 22.68
C VAL A 114 -0.73 -4.32 23.07
N MET A 115 0.42 -4.51 23.68
CA MET A 115 1.35 -3.45 24.11
C MET A 115 2.61 -3.35 23.25
N LEU A 116 2.78 -4.25 22.27
CA LEU A 116 4.01 -4.37 21.48
C LEU A 116 3.80 -3.93 20.05
N TRP A 117 4.85 -3.35 19.47
CA TRP A 117 4.97 -3.10 18.05
C TRP A 117 5.70 -4.27 17.39
N VAL A 118 5.01 -4.99 16.53
CA VAL A 118 5.51 -6.20 15.87
C VAL A 118 5.76 -5.92 14.40
N PRO A 119 7.00 -6.14 13.90
CA PRO A 119 7.31 -5.97 12.48
C PRO A 119 6.47 -6.88 11.59
N ILE A 120 5.89 -6.32 10.55
CA ILE A 120 5.24 -7.03 9.47
C ILE A 120 6.23 -7.19 8.33
N VAL A 121 6.49 -8.43 7.94
CA VAL A 121 7.54 -8.76 6.96
C VAL A 121 6.98 -9.24 5.63
N GLU A 122 5.71 -9.61 5.59
CA GLU A 122 5.05 -10.07 4.38
C GLU A 122 3.56 -9.72 4.38
N MET A 123 3.06 -9.43 3.19
CA MET A 123 1.65 -9.22 2.91
C MET A 123 1.31 -9.95 1.61
N SER A 124 0.25 -10.75 1.61
CA SER A 124 -0.16 -11.52 0.44
C SER A 124 -1.67 -11.59 0.31
N LEU A 125 -2.15 -11.62 -0.94
CA LEU A 125 -3.55 -11.88 -1.22
C LEU A 125 -3.86 -13.34 -0.89
N ASP A 126 -4.97 -13.56 -0.19
CA ASP A 126 -5.41 -14.84 0.35
C ASP A 126 -6.85 -15.15 -0.08
N GLY A 127 -7.20 -16.42 -0.05
CA GLY A 127 -8.50 -16.91 -0.47
C GLY A 127 -8.60 -17.18 -1.99
N GLU A 128 -9.55 -18.00 -2.40
CA GLU A 128 -9.78 -18.37 -3.81
C GLU A 128 -10.09 -17.17 -4.70
N LYS A 129 -10.79 -16.17 -4.14
CA LYS A 129 -11.17 -14.93 -4.84
C LYS A 129 -10.18 -13.78 -4.64
N ARG A 130 -9.09 -14.01 -3.93
CA ARG A 130 -8.11 -12.98 -3.54
C ARG A 130 -8.77 -11.79 -2.82
N ASP A 131 -9.81 -12.07 -2.04
CA ASP A 131 -10.63 -11.08 -1.32
C ASP A 131 -10.20 -10.86 0.12
N ARG A 132 -9.13 -11.51 0.53
CA ARG A 132 -8.48 -11.37 1.84
C ARG A 132 -7.01 -11.02 1.69
N ILE A 133 -6.46 -10.37 2.70
CA ILE A 133 -5.04 -10.07 2.80
C ILE A 133 -4.48 -10.72 4.05
N TYR A 134 -3.46 -11.55 3.85
CA TYR A 134 -2.71 -12.19 4.92
C TYR A 134 -1.48 -11.36 5.25
N PHE A 135 -1.29 -11.02 6.52
CA PHE A 135 -0.12 -10.31 7.03
C PHE A 135 0.68 -11.22 7.93
N LYS A 136 1.97 -11.33 7.67
CA LYS A 136 2.89 -12.17 8.42
C LYS A 136 3.87 -11.30 9.20
N SER A 137 4.02 -11.60 10.50
CA SER A 137 5.01 -10.96 11.35
C SER A 137 6.38 -11.63 11.27
N ASN A 138 7.41 -10.95 11.77
CA ASN A 138 8.78 -11.47 11.83
C ASN A 138 8.93 -12.71 12.72
N VAL A 139 7.98 -12.98 13.62
CA VAL A 139 7.95 -14.19 14.45
C VAL A 139 7.13 -15.33 13.81
N GLY A 140 6.70 -15.16 12.56
CA GLY A 140 5.99 -16.20 11.80
C GLY A 140 4.50 -16.30 12.09
N ILE A 141 3.95 -15.47 12.99
CA ILE A 141 2.52 -15.41 13.26
C ILE A 141 1.87 -14.48 12.23
N GLY A 142 0.78 -14.92 11.63
CA GLY A 142 0.04 -14.16 10.65
C GLY A 142 -1.43 -14.02 10.97
N ARG A 143 -2.04 -13.01 10.36
CA ARG A 143 -3.48 -12.73 10.41
C ARG A 143 -3.99 -12.39 9.03
N SER A 144 -5.19 -12.86 8.74
CA SER A 144 -5.89 -12.56 7.49
C SER A 144 -7.11 -11.68 7.76
N PHE A 145 -7.27 -10.64 6.95
CA PHE A 145 -8.40 -9.71 7.01
C PHE A 145 -9.06 -9.57 5.65
N PRO A 146 -10.35 -9.21 5.60
CA PRO A 146 -10.99 -8.88 4.34
C PRO A 146 -10.27 -7.73 3.63
N ALA A 147 -10.03 -7.85 2.33
CA ALA A 147 -9.41 -6.79 1.54
C ALA A 147 -10.22 -5.48 1.56
N ALA A 148 -11.56 -5.59 1.67
CA ALA A 148 -12.45 -4.45 1.79
C ALA A 148 -12.18 -3.55 3.02
N ALA A 149 -11.54 -4.10 4.07
CA ALA A 149 -11.15 -3.33 5.25
C ALA A 149 -10.02 -2.31 4.97
N PHE A 150 -9.38 -2.40 3.81
CA PHE A 150 -8.29 -1.53 3.36
C PHE A 150 -8.66 -0.72 2.10
N ALA A 151 -9.95 -0.53 1.85
CA ALA A 151 -10.41 0.32 0.76
C ALA A 151 -9.89 1.76 0.95
N ASP A 152 -9.65 2.46 -0.15
CA ASP A 152 -9.31 3.88 -0.13
C ASP A 152 -10.45 4.70 0.48
N GLU A 153 -10.13 5.77 1.20
CA GLU A 153 -11.11 6.73 1.72
C GLU A 153 -12.02 7.27 0.60
N GLU A 154 -11.47 7.46 -0.60
CA GLU A 154 -12.25 7.84 -1.79
C GLU A 154 -13.23 6.74 -2.26
N GLU A 155 -12.91 5.47 -2.01
CA GLU A 155 -13.80 4.36 -2.32
C GLU A 155 -14.88 4.19 -1.25
N GLU A 156 -14.59 4.52 0.00
CA GLU A 156 -15.56 4.53 1.10
C GLU A 156 -16.59 5.65 0.91
N GLU A 157 -16.17 6.86 0.59
CA GLU A 157 -17.07 8.00 0.29
C GLU A 157 -18.01 7.70 -0.88
N LYS A 158 -17.55 6.99 -1.91
CA LYS A 158 -18.40 6.56 -3.03
C LYS A 158 -19.44 5.51 -2.64
N LYS A 159 -19.16 4.68 -1.63
CA LYS A 159 -20.11 3.67 -1.13
C LYS A 159 -21.16 4.30 -0.22
N GLU A 160 -20.78 5.30 0.58
CA GLU A 160 -21.71 6.03 1.45
C GLU A 160 -22.57 7.04 0.70
N GLY A 161 -22.08 7.57 -0.43
CA GLY A 161 -22.79 8.53 -1.28
C GLY A 161 -23.81 7.95 -2.24
N LYS A 162 -24.07 6.64 -2.24
CA LYS A 162 -25.11 6.04 -3.04
C LYS A 162 -26.42 6.08 -2.26
N PRO A 163 -27.43 6.92 -2.66
CA PRO A 163 -28.71 6.94 -1.97
C PRO A 163 -29.36 5.57 -2.09
N ALA A 164 -29.86 5.09 -0.96
CA ALA A 164 -30.77 3.96 -0.97
C ALA A 164 -32.01 4.39 -1.76
N ASP A 165 -32.26 3.74 -2.88
CA ASP A 165 -33.48 3.91 -3.66
C ASP A 165 -34.66 3.62 -2.76
N GLY A 166 -35.44 4.68 -2.51
CA GLY A 166 -36.64 4.59 -1.69
C GLY A 166 -37.66 3.68 -2.34
N GLU A 167 -38.03 2.66 -1.62
CA GLU A 167 -39.25 1.91 -1.88
C GLU A 167 -40.42 2.89 -1.80
N GLU A 168 -40.97 3.20 -2.94
CA GLU A 168 -42.25 3.88 -3.09
C GLU A 168 -43.35 2.97 -2.62
N LYS A 169 -43.78 3.14 -1.38
CA LYS A 169 -44.96 2.52 -0.83
C LYS A 169 -46.19 3.17 -1.47
N LYS A 170 -46.76 2.51 -2.47
CA LYS A 170 -48.11 2.81 -2.94
C LYS A 170 -49.13 2.45 -1.84
N GLU A 171 -49.65 3.46 -1.20
CA GLU A 171 -50.87 3.33 -0.42
C GLU A 171 -52.09 3.33 -1.38
N ASP A 172 -52.74 2.21 -1.56
CA ASP A 172 -54.05 2.13 -2.15
C ASP A 172 -55.06 2.59 -1.11
N ALA A 173 -55.59 3.75 -1.34
CA ALA A 173 -56.79 4.22 -0.60
C ALA A 173 -58.04 3.54 -1.17
N ALA A 174 -58.55 2.55 -0.48
CA ALA A 174 -59.85 1.99 -0.78
C ALA A 174 -60.92 2.84 -0.08
N THR A 175 -61.73 3.52 -0.87
CA THR A 175 -62.93 4.20 -0.44
C THR A 175 -64.05 3.18 -0.26
N SER A 176 -64.50 3.06 0.94
CA SER A 176 -65.75 2.35 1.23
C SER A 176 -66.89 3.33 1.38
N LYS A 177 -67.97 2.97 0.77
CA LYS A 177 -69.29 3.53 1.00
C LYS A 177 -70.05 2.64 1.95
#